data_d9c8467b67ed020f04361e72c4a68169
#
_entry.id   d9c8467b67ed020f04361e72c4a68169
#
_cell.length_a   1.000
_cell.length_b   1.000
_cell.length_c   1.000
_cell.angle_alpha   90.00
_cell.angle_beta   90.00
_cell.angle_gamma   90.00
#
_symmetry.space_group_name_H-M   'P 1'
#
loop_
_entity.id
_entity.type
_entity.pdbx_description
1 polymer ?
#
loop_
_entity_poly.entity_id
_entity_poly.type
_entity_poly.pdbx_seq_one_letter_code
_entity_poly.pdbx_strand_id
1 'polypeptide(L)'
;MKCIRMSLCFIIICTTPFFLSACTSSSQASESSTISSVSQVSTSENEVEHDLKLTKLYKEIVKSFQETNAEDVLNNKLVKGNLLYFGRETCPFCREFLPVLKETSDLYHTPFKIYYLNTEDSHKNSQIKKAMEKYNVTGVPTLIYLKKDNGFEVLNEEQTTLPEWFNIIMKY
;
A
#
# COMPACT_ATOMS: atom_id res chain seq x y z
N MET A 1 11.36 25.19 -37.80
CA MET A 1 10.90 26.57 -37.52
C MET A 1 10.24 26.50 -36.15
N LYS A 2 11.02 26.78 -35.15
CA LYS A 2 11.04 27.91 -34.21
C LYS A 2 9.65 28.23 -33.63
N CYS A 3 9.43 27.96 -32.35
CA CYS A 3 9.26 29.04 -31.39
C CYS A 3 9.49 28.52 -29.95
N ILE A 4 10.55 28.97 -29.40
CA ILE A 4 10.89 28.99 -27.96
C ILE A 4 10.05 30.11 -27.34
N ARG A 5 9.36 29.84 -26.24
CA ARG A 5 8.92 30.89 -25.31
C ARG A 5 9.38 30.58 -23.91
N MET A 6 10.46 31.26 -23.54
CA MET A 6 10.84 31.55 -22.16
C MET A 6 9.83 32.54 -21.55
N SER A 7 9.44 32.32 -20.32
CA SER A 7 8.89 33.37 -19.44
C SER A 7 9.15 32.93 -17.99
N LEU A 8 10.11 33.51 -17.48
CA LEU A 8 10.31 34.56 -16.49
C LEU A 8 9.88 34.19 -15.05
N CYS A 9 10.93 34.17 -14.22
CA CYS A 9 10.99 34.16 -12.76
C CYS A 9 9.99 35.13 -12.10
N PHE A 10 9.38 34.65 -11.01
CA PHE A 10 9.03 35.53 -9.89
C PHE A 10 9.58 34.93 -8.61
N ILE A 11 10.66 35.54 -8.15
CA ILE A 11 11.23 35.38 -6.82
C ILE A 11 10.40 36.28 -5.89
N ILE A 12 9.64 35.72 -5.00
CA ILE A 12 9.04 36.46 -3.88
C ILE A 12 9.81 36.07 -2.63
N ILE A 13 10.69 36.98 -2.22
CA ILE A 13 11.36 36.97 -0.92
C ILE A 13 10.36 37.51 0.10
N CYS A 14 9.84 36.68 0.97
CA CYS A 14 9.11 37.10 2.16
C CYS A 14 10.01 36.93 3.39
N THR A 15 10.56 38.04 3.81
CA THR A 15 11.22 38.21 5.11
C THR A 15 10.15 38.36 6.20
N THR A 16 10.14 37.48 7.18
CA THR A 16 9.35 37.64 8.41
C THR A 16 10.28 37.79 9.60
N PRO A 17 9.99 38.77 10.52
CA PRO A 17 10.88 39.08 11.62
C PRO A 17 10.75 38.12 12.81
N PHE A 18 11.87 37.91 13.42
CA PHE A 18 12.12 37.27 14.70
C PHE A 18 11.37 37.97 15.84
N PHE A 19 10.55 37.26 16.58
CA PHE A 19 10.14 37.69 17.91
C PHE A 19 10.82 36.80 18.95
N LEU A 20 11.83 37.37 19.58
CA LEU A 20 12.31 36.94 20.90
C LEU A 20 11.30 37.36 21.95
N SER A 21 10.80 36.47 22.74
CA SER A 21 10.17 36.80 24.00
C SER A 21 10.82 36.01 25.14
N ALA A 22 11.26 36.75 26.11
CA ALA A 22 12.15 36.38 27.18
C ALA A 22 11.47 35.56 28.28
N CYS A 23 12.30 34.82 28.98
CA CYS A 23 12.07 34.14 30.25
C CYS A 23 11.46 34.99 31.34
N THR A 24 10.62 34.37 32.17
CA THR A 24 10.59 34.72 33.60
C THR A 24 10.40 33.44 34.40
N SER A 25 11.42 33.16 35.24
CA SER A 25 11.40 32.16 36.27
C SER A 25 10.47 32.58 37.41
N SER A 26 9.68 31.66 37.92
CA SER A 26 9.39 31.67 39.38
C SER A 26 9.02 30.26 39.82
N SER A 27 9.79 29.84 40.79
CA SER A 27 9.69 28.62 41.60
C SER A 27 8.40 28.67 42.43
N GLN A 28 7.67 27.57 42.51
CA GLN A 28 7.15 27.07 43.79
C GLN A 28 6.65 25.64 43.65
N ALA A 29 6.89 24.90 44.72
CA ALA A 29 6.81 23.50 44.90
C ALA A 29 5.39 22.96 45.15
N SER A 30 5.35 21.59 45.03
CA SER A 30 4.43 20.63 45.63
C SER A 30 2.97 20.61 45.18
N GLU A 31 2.59 19.52 44.62
CA GLU A 31 1.77 18.42 45.12
C GLU A 31 1.24 17.55 43.95
N SER A 32 1.61 16.28 44.09
CA SER A 32 0.81 15.08 43.87
C SER A 32 -0.40 15.22 42.94
N SER A 33 -0.34 14.57 41.77
CA SER A 33 -1.45 13.72 41.36
C SER A 33 -1.00 12.70 40.28
N THR A 34 -0.91 11.51 40.72
CA THR A 34 -0.99 10.24 40.02
C THR A 34 -2.28 10.18 39.20
N ILE A 35 -2.27 10.55 37.95
CA ILE A 35 -3.25 10.12 36.93
C ILE A 35 -2.66 10.43 35.54
N SER A 36 -1.83 9.56 35.00
CA SER A 36 -1.40 9.60 33.58
C SER A 36 -1.06 8.23 33.00
N SER A 37 -1.40 7.12 33.69
CA SER A 37 -1.05 5.77 33.23
C SER A 37 -2.22 4.95 32.66
N VAL A 38 -3.45 5.48 32.67
CA VAL A 38 -4.63 4.72 32.23
C VAL A 38 -4.98 4.96 30.74
N SER A 39 -4.64 6.13 30.19
CA SER A 39 -4.96 6.43 28.79
C SER A 39 -4.05 5.77 27.75
N GLN A 40 -2.83 5.40 28.12
CA GLN A 40 -1.89 4.76 27.18
C GLN A 40 -2.11 3.24 27.05
N VAL A 41 -2.64 2.58 28.08
CA VAL A 41 -2.90 1.14 28.07
C VAL A 41 -4.09 0.78 27.18
N SER A 42 -5.15 1.58 27.19
CA SER A 42 -6.34 1.33 26.38
C SER A 42 -6.09 1.53 24.87
N THR A 43 -5.16 2.40 24.47
CA THR A 43 -4.81 2.61 23.06
C THR A 43 -4.04 1.43 22.50
N SER A 44 -3.09 0.87 23.26
CA SER A 44 -2.28 -0.26 22.80
C SER A 44 -3.06 -1.57 22.70
N GLU A 45 -4.03 -1.81 23.58
CA GLU A 45 -4.90 -3.00 23.51
C GLU A 45 -5.82 -2.96 22.28
N ASN A 46 -6.36 -1.81 21.94
CA ASN A 46 -7.20 -1.62 20.76
C ASN A 46 -6.41 -1.81 19.45
N GLU A 47 -5.17 -1.34 19.38
CA GLU A 47 -4.30 -1.52 18.22
C GLU A 47 -3.93 -2.99 18.00
N VAL A 48 -3.61 -3.72 19.06
CA VAL A 48 -3.30 -5.16 19.00
C VAL A 48 -4.53 -5.97 18.57
N GLU A 49 -5.71 -5.67 19.09
CA GLU A 49 -6.93 -6.35 18.69
C GLU A 49 -7.29 -6.09 17.23
N HIS A 50 -7.15 -4.83 16.78
CA HIS A 50 -7.36 -4.45 15.38
C HIS A 50 -6.40 -5.19 14.45
N ASP A 51 -5.10 -5.24 14.77
CA ASP A 51 -4.09 -5.94 13.98
C ASP A 51 -4.36 -7.46 13.89
N LEU A 52 -4.77 -8.07 14.99
CA LEU A 52 -5.15 -9.48 15.00
C LEU A 52 -6.39 -9.76 14.13
N LYS A 53 -7.36 -8.85 14.13
CA LYS A 53 -8.55 -8.94 13.28
C LYS A 53 -8.18 -8.86 11.79
N LEU A 54 -7.32 -7.88 11.41
CA LEU A 54 -6.84 -7.75 10.03
C LEU A 54 -6.02 -8.97 9.59
N THR A 55 -5.21 -9.53 10.48
CA THR A 55 -4.44 -10.76 10.20
C THR A 55 -5.37 -11.94 9.89
N LYS A 56 -6.43 -12.14 10.67
CA LYS A 56 -7.42 -13.19 10.41
C LYS A 56 -8.14 -12.97 9.09
N LEU A 57 -8.57 -11.73 8.84
CA LEU A 57 -9.27 -11.36 7.61
C LEU A 57 -8.39 -11.56 6.38
N TYR A 58 -7.11 -11.17 6.44
CA TYR A 58 -6.13 -11.43 5.39
C TYR A 58 -6.09 -12.93 5.02
N LYS A 59 -5.93 -13.80 6.01
CA LYS A 59 -5.91 -15.26 5.82
C LYS A 59 -7.16 -15.79 5.14
N GLU A 60 -8.33 -15.29 5.52
CA GLU A 60 -9.59 -15.71 4.91
C GLU A 60 -9.71 -15.23 3.46
N ILE A 61 -9.32 -14.00 3.17
CA ILE A 61 -9.41 -13.43 1.82
C ILE A 61 -8.47 -14.16 0.86
N VAL A 62 -7.21 -14.38 1.23
CA VAL A 62 -6.25 -15.06 0.33
C VAL A 62 -6.67 -16.47 -0.04
N LYS A 63 -7.46 -17.17 0.80
CA LYS A 63 -8.04 -18.48 0.45
C LYS A 63 -9.01 -18.41 -0.73
N SER A 64 -9.62 -17.26 -0.99
CA SER A 64 -10.51 -17.04 -2.14
C SER A 64 -9.74 -16.74 -3.44
N PHE A 65 -8.45 -16.44 -3.35
CA PHE A 65 -7.58 -16.19 -4.49
C PHE A 65 -6.95 -17.48 -5.01
N GLN A 66 -6.50 -17.45 -6.25
CA GLN A 66 -5.74 -18.55 -6.80
C GLN A 66 -4.28 -18.42 -6.37
N GLU A 67 -3.83 -19.27 -5.45
CA GLU A 67 -2.42 -19.30 -5.08
C GLU A 67 -1.55 -19.63 -6.29
N THR A 68 -0.42 -18.93 -6.42
CA THR A 68 0.58 -19.16 -7.45
C THR A 68 1.98 -19.16 -6.83
N ASN A 69 2.94 -19.64 -7.58
CA ASN A 69 4.35 -19.67 -7.17
C ASN A 69 5.21 -18.84 -8.13
N ALA A 70 6.43 -18.54 -7.69
CA ALA A 70 7.35 -17.72 -8.46
C ALA A 70 7.73 -18.34 -9.81
N GLU A 71 7.80 -19.68 -9.90
CA GLU A 71 8.11 -20.37 -11.15
C GLU A 71 7.02 -20.15 -12.21
N ASP A 72 5.74 -20.27 -11.84
CA ASP A 72 4.61 -20.04 -12.76
C ASP A 72 4.55 -18.59 -13.22
N VAL A 73 4.85 -17.63 -12.31
CA VAL A 73 4.97 -16.21 -12.63
C VAL A 73 6.10 -15.97 -13.63
N LEU A 74 7.28 -16.53 -13.40
CA LEU A 74 8.46 -16.37 -14.27
C LEU A 74 8.26 -17.00 -15.65
N ASN A 75 7.62 -18.14 -15.71
CA ASN A 75 7.37 -18.91 -16.94
C ASN A 75 6.10 -18.48 -17.69
N ASN A 76 5.47 -17.35 -17.32
CA ASN A 76 4.24 -16.82 -17.93
C ASN A 76 3.07 -17.83 -17.98
N LYS A 77 2.95 -18.71 -16.98
CA LYS A 77 1.86 -19.70 -16.92
C LYS A 77 0.53 -19.10 -16.46
N LEU A 78 0.52 -17.86 -15.93
CA LEU A 78 -0.68 -17.19 -15.49
C LEU A 78 -1.55 -16.76 -16.67
N VAL A 79 -2.86 -16.99 -16.54
CA VAL A 79 -3.83 -16.62 -17.58
C VAL A 79 -3.95 -15.11 -17.69
N LYS A 80 -3.72 -14.57 -18.88
CA LYS A 80 -3.83 -13.16 -19.18
C LYS A 80 -5.27 -12.65 -19.04
N GLY A 81 -5.43 -11.34 -18.82
CA GLY A 81 -6.72 -10.73 -18.52
C GLY A 81 -7.16 -10.94 -17.06
N ASN A 82 -6.24 -11.30 -16.18
CA ASN A 82 -6.46 -11.50 -14.75
C ASN A 82 -5.51 -10.64 -13.90
N LEU A 83 -5.72 -10.66 -12.59
CA LEU A 83 -4.91 -9.90 -11.64
C LEU A 83 -3.82 -10.78 -11.01
N LEU A 84 -2.69 -10.16 -10.68
CA LEU A 84 -1.62 -10.78 -9.89
C LEU A 84 -1.35 -9.86 -8.69
N TYR A 85 -1.56 -10.39 -7.49
CA TYR A 85 -1.33 -9.73 -6.23
C TYR A 85 -0.06 -10.25 -5.57
N PHE A 86 0.86 -9.34 -5.29
CA PHE A 86 2.05 -9.57 -4.47
C PHE A 86 1.79 -9.06 -3.05
N GLY A 87 1.88 -9.93 -2.06
CA GLY A 87 1.61 -9.56 -0.68
C GLY A 87 2.10 -10.61 0.30
N ARG A 88 2.03 -10.28 1.60
CA ARG A 88 2.34 -11.20 2.69
C ARG A 88 1.57 -10.82 3.95
N GLU A 89 1.33 -11.80 4.80
CA GLU A 89 0.58 -11.63 6.05
C GLU A 89 1.29 -10.71 7.04
N THR A 90 2.62 -10.78 7.12
CA THR A 90 3.43 -9.98 8.05
C THR A 90 3.51 -8.49 7.69
N CYS A 91 3.04 -8.10 6.50
CA CYS A 91 3.01 -6.71 6.06
C CYS A 91 1.72 -6.01 6.53
N PRO A 92 1.77 -4.99 7.41
CA PRO A 92 0.59 -4.26 7.87
C PRO A 92 -0.24 -3.68 6.72
N PHE A 93 0.41 -3.01 5.78
CA PHE A 93 -0.25 -2.43 4.59
C PHE A 93 -0.94 -3.48 3.71
N CYS A 94 -0.39 -4.71 3.63
CA CYS A 94 -1.04 -5.79 2.92
C CYS A 94 -2.34 -6.23 3.63
N ARG A 95 -2.34 -6.23 4.96
CA ARG A 95 -3.52 -6.58 5.76
C ARG A 95 -4.62 -5.53 5.66
N GLU A 96 -4.26 -4.25 5.51
CA GLU A 96 -5.19 -3.15 5.29
C GLU A 96 -5.73 -3.12 3.86
N PHE A 97 -4.88 -3.32 2.87
CA PHE A 97 -5.23 -3.27 1.46
C PHE A 97 -6.16 -4.40 1.02
N LEU A 98 -5.94 -5.61 1.50
CA LEU A 98 -6.62 -6.79 0.99
C LEU A 98 -8.14 -6.81 1.19
N PRO A 99 -8.69 -6.37 2.35
CA PRO A 99 -10.12 -6.19 2.53
C PRO A 99 -10.73 -5.20 1.53
N VAL A 100 -10.05 -4.09 1.27
CA VAL A 100 -10.49 -3.07 0.31
C VAL A 100 -10.50 -3.63 -1.10
N LEU A 101 -9.46 -4.38 -1.49
CA LEU A 101 -9.40 -5.08 -2.78
C LEU A 101 -10.58 -6.06 -2.94
N LYS A 102 -10.84 -6.88 -1.92
CA LYS A 102 -11.91 -7.87 -1.96
C LYS A 102 -13.28 -7.22 -2.07
N GLU A 103 -13.56 -6.23 -1.22
CA GLU A 103 -14.83 -5.49 -1.23
C GLU A 103 -15.06 -4.78 -2.57
N THR A 104 -14.03 -4.08 -3.08
CA THR A 104 -14.12 -3.39 -4.37
C THR A 104 -14.33 -4.38 -5.52
N SER A 105 -13.62 -5.50 -5.52
CA SER A 105 -13.79 -6.54 -6.54
C SER A 105 -15.20 -7.12 -6.55
N ASP A 106 -15.78 -7.36 -5.37
CA ASP A 106 -17.15 -7.85 -5.22
C ASP A 106 -18.17 -6.81 -5.68
N LEU A 107 -18.01 -5.55 -5.27
CA LEU A 107 -18.90 -4.45 -5.60
C LEU A 107 -18.96 -4.20 -7.13
N TYR A 108 -17.83 -4.27 -7.78
CA TYR A 108 -17.72 -4.08 -9.23
C TYR A 108 -18.03 -5.35 -10.03
N HIS A 109 -18.32 -6.47 -9.35
CA HIS A 109 -18.55 -7.77 -10.01
C HIS A 109 -17.44 -8.09 -11.02
N THR A 110 -16.18 -7.84 -10.65
CA THR A 110 -15.07 -7.96 -11.58
C THR A 110 -14.94 -9.40 -12.09
N PRO A 111 -14.74 -9.61 -13.41
CA PRO A 111 -14.58 -10.95 -13.96
C PRO A 111 -13.19 -11.55 -13.72
N PHE A 112 -12.31 -10.80 -13.06
CA PHE A 112 -10.92 -11.16 -12.92
C PHE A 112 -10.71 -12.21 -11.83
N LYS A 113 -9.95 -13.25 -12.14
CA LYS A 113 -9.32 -14.07 -11.12
C LYS A 113 -8.15 -13.31 -10.53
N ILE A 114 -7.94 -13.43 -9.23
CA ILE A 114 -6.78 -12.85 -8.56
C ILE A 114 -5.81 -14.00 -8.25
N TYR A 115 -4.63 -13.96 -8.88
CA TYR A 115 -3.50 -14.81 -8.51
C TYR A 115 -2.79 -14.18 -7.31
N TYR A 116 -2.45 -14.98 -6.33
CA TYR A 116 -1.73 -14.54 -5.13
C TYR A 116 -0.34 -15.15 -5.09
N LEU A 117 0.70 -14.31 -5.13
CA LEU A 117 2.07 -14.69 -4.85
C LEU A 117 2.46 -14.23 -3.46
N ASN A 118 2.63 -15.19 -2.54
CA ASN A 118 3.15 -14.90 -1.20
C ASN A 118 4.62 -14.48 -1.30
N THR A 119 4.93 -13.30 -0.76
CA THR A 119 6.26 -12.70 -0.78
C THR A 119 6.99 -12.76 0.57
N GLU A 120 6.52 -13.57 1.52
CA GLU A 120 7.08 -13.66 2.87
C GLU A 120 8.59 -13.92 2.85
N ASP A 121 9.02 -14.86 2.02
CA ASP A 121 10.42 -15.26 1.92
C ASP A 121 11.20 -14.53 0.81
N SER A 122 10.72 -13.41 0.30
CA SER A 122 11.35 -12.69 -0.83
C SER A 122 12.82 -12.32 -0.59
N HIS A 123 13.23 -12.12 0.66
CA HIS A 123 14.62 -11.82 1.02
C HIS A 123 15.53 -13.06 1.01
N LYS A 124 14.98 -14.27 1.09
CA LYS A 124 15.72 -15.54 1.10
C LYS A 124 15.54 -16.33 -0.19
N ASN A 125 14.39 -16.17 -0.84
CA ASN A 125 14.01 -16.91 -2.04
C ASN A 125 14.29 -16.09 -3.30
N SER A 126 15.34 -16.44 -4.03
CA SER A 126 15.76 -15.75 -5.25
C SER A 126 14.72 -15.83 -6.38
N GLN A 127 13.87 -16.85 -6.41
CA GLN A 127 12.83 -16.98 -7.43
C GLN A 127 11.69 -15.96 -7.17
N ILE A 128 11.28 -15.79 -5.91
CA ILE A 128 10.30 -14.75 -5.54
C ILE A 128 10.86 -13.37 -5.89
N LYS A 129 12.12 -13.12 -5.57
CA LYS A 129 12.79 -11.85 -5.91
C LYS A 129 12.78 -11.61 -7.42
N LYS A 130 13.14 -12.60 -8.25
CA LYS A 130 13.10 -12.49 -9.71
C LYS A 130 11.68 -12.28 -10.24
N ALA A 131 10.66 -12.92 -9.64
CA ALA A 131 9.27 -12.70 -10.01
C ALA A 131 8.82 -11.27 -9.72
N MET A 132 9.24 -10.68 -8.60
CA MET A 132 9.01 -9.27 -8.27
C MET A 132 9.73 -8.34 -9.26
N GLU A 133 11.01 -8.58 -9.54
CA GLU A 133 11.82 -7.81 -10.51
C GLU A 133 11.20 -7.82 -11.91
N LYS A 134 10.66 -8.95 -12.37
CA LYS A 134 9.99 -9.08 -13.67
C LYS A 134 8.87 -8.07 -13.89
N TYR A 135 8.17 -7.69 -12.83
CA TYR A 135 7.05 -6.76 -12.87
C TYR A 135 7.37 -5.40 -12.22
N ASN A 136 8.66 -5.10 -11.98
CA ASN A 136 9.13 -3.88 -11.33
C ASN A 136 8.52 -3.66 -9.93
N VAL A 137 8.22 -4.75 -9.20
CA VAL A 137 7.66 -4.69 -7.84
C VAL A 137 8.77 -4.38 -6.85
N THR A 138 8.74 -3.19 -6.27
CA THR A 138 9.72 -2.71 -5.29
C THR A 138 9.25 -2.87 -3.85
N GLY A 139 7.95 -3.08 -3.63
CA GLY A 139 7.33 -3.24 -2.32
C GLY A 139 6.01 -4.01 -2.40
N VAL A 140 5.40 -4.23 -1.25
CA VAL A 140 4.08 -4.86 -1.15
C VAL A 140 3.20 -4.05 -0.17
N PRO A 141 1.88 -3.98 -0.40
CA PRO A 141 1.10 -4.67 -1.43
C PRO A 141 1.36 -4.12 -2.83
N THR A 142 1.28 -4.97 -3.84
CA THR A 142 1.27 -4.55 -5.25
C THR A 142 0.26 -5.38 -6.02
N LEU A 143 -0.60 -4.72 -6.77
CA LEU A 143 -1.61 -5.32 -7.63
C LEU A 143 -1.31 -5.01 -9.11
N ILE A 144 -1.36 -6.04 -9.94
CA ILE A 144 -0.99 -5.98 -11.35
C ILE A 144 -2.10 -6.58 -12.20
N TYR A 145 -2.47 -5.90 -13.28
CA TYR A 145 -3.29 -6.46 -14.34
C TYR A 145 -2.38 -7.07 -15.43
N LEU A 146 -2.58 -8.35 -15.71
CA LEU A 146 -1.86 -9.11 -16.74
C LEU A 146 -2.56 -8.91 -18.08
N LYS A 147 -2.08 -8.00 -18.92
CA LYS A 147 -2.70 -7.67 -20.21
C LYS A 147 -2.66 -8.84 -21.20
N LYS A 148 -3.64 -8.89 -22.11
CA LYS A 148 -3.73 -9.94 -23.13
C LYS A 148 -2.61 -9.90 -24.17
N ASP A 149 -2.02 -8.74 -24.39
CA ASP A 149 -0.89 -8.49 -25.31
C ASP A 149 0.50 -8.82 -24.69
N ASN A 150 0.54 -9.55 -23.58
CA ASN A 150 1.72 -9.86 -22.78
C ASN A 150 2.33 -8.66 -22.02
N GLY A 151 1.71 -7.48 -22.08
CA GLY A 151 2.03 -6.36 -21.20
C GLY A 151 1.46 -6.57 -19.79
N PHE A 152 1.72 -5.60 -18.95
CA PHE A 152 1.11 -5.52 -17.62
C PHE A 152 0.87 -4.08 -17.23
N GLU A 153 0.01 -3.87 -16.25
CA GLU A 153 -0.26 -2.56 -15.67
C GLU A 153 -0.29 -2.69 -14.15
N VAL A 154 0.47 -1.85 -13.48
CA VAL A 154 0.57 -1.83 -12.02
C VAL A 154 -0.41 -0.79 -11.49
N LEU A 155 -1.20 -1.13 -10.48
CA LEU A 155 -1.98 -0.16 -9.74
C LEU A 155 -1.03 0.83 -9.06
N ASN A 156 -1.21 2.11 -9.36
CA ASN A 156 -0.51 3.21 -8.68
C ASN A 156 -1.53 4.02 -7.87
N GLU A 157 -1.58 3.78 -6.58
CA GLU A 157 -2.54 4.43 -5.66
C GLU A 157 -2.29 5.94 -5.47
N GLU A 158 -1.11 6.44 -5.84
CA GLU A 158 -0.83 7.88 -5.86
C GLU A 158 -1.52 8.60 -7.04
N GLN A 159 -1.84 7.86 -8.11
CA GLN A 159 -2.38 8.41 -9.35
C GLN A 159 -3.84 8.04 -9.60
N THR A 160 -4.31 6.92 -9.07
CA THR A 160 -5.65 6.43 -9.30
C THR A 160 -6.16 5.60 -8.13
N THR A 161 -7.43 5.71 -7.83
CA THR A 161 -8.07 4.85 -6.83
C THR A 161 -8.31 3.45 -7.39
N LEU A 162 -8.46 2.45 -6.53
CA LEU A 162 -8.75 1.08 -6.94
C LEU A 162 -10.05 0.96 -7.77
N PRO A 163 -11.17 1.65 -7.43
CA PRO A 163 -12.37 1.68 -8.27
C PRO A 163 -12.14 2.26 -9.67
N GLU A 164 -11.42 3.36 -9.77
CA GLU A 164 -11.09 3.99 -11.06
C GLU A 164 -10.23 3.08 -11.91
N TRP A 165 -9.22 2.45 -11.30
CA TRP A 165 -8.35 1.50 -11.98
C TRP A 165 -9.12 0.29 -12.51
N PHE A 166 -10.06 -0.27 -11.73
CA PHE A 166 -10.95 -1.33 -12.22
C PHE A 166 -11.76 -0.89 -13.42
N ASN A 167 -12.31 0.33 -13.41
CA ASN A 167 -13.02 0.88 -14.56
C ASN A 167 -12.14 1.02 -15.81
N ILE A 168 -10.84 1.28 -15.62
CA ILE A 168 -9.88 1.34 -16.72
C ILE A 168 -9.60 -0.05 -17.29
N ILE A 169 -9.20 -1.00 -16.46
CA ILE A 169 -8.78 -2.34 -16.91
C ILE A 169 -9.95 -3.19 -17.45
N MET A 170 -11.18 -2.95 -16.99
CA MET A 170 -12.37 -3.64 -17.52
C MET A 170 -12.72 -3.27 -18.99
N LYS A 171 -12.11 -2.22 -19.53
CA LYS A 171 -12.31 -1.81 -20.94
C LYS A 171 -11.42 -2.60 -21.92
N TYR A 172 -10.44 -3.35 -21.41
CA TYR A 172 -9.53 -4.19 -22.22
C TYR A 172 -9.99 -5.65 -22.25
#